data_5f6eefdd5e8594f12ab0c68c1e83703b
#
_entry.id   5f6eefdd5e8594f12ab0c68c1e83703b
#
_cell.length_a   1.000
_cell.length_b   1.000
_cell.length_c   1.000
_cell.angle_alpha   90.00
_cell.angle_beta   90.00
_cell.angle_gamma   90.00
#
_symmetry.space_group_name_H-M   'P 1'
#
loop_
_entity.id
_entity.type
_entity.pdbx_description
1 polymer ?
#
loop_
_entity_poly.entity_id
_entity_poly.type
_entity_poly.pdbx_seq_one_letter_code
_entity_poly.pdbx_strand_id
1 'polypeptide(L)'
;MSSSASQAPSPTKIRRVRKLRPKLTKIYAMLKIGGDLSLAEHLTVERIDFGEFGNSRPFRIRITNLFNGNSDYYYVKHADASRLFGLELEHILSPNRINYLVNGNTLIEEHIAGVPGDVFIRDHLPNPSINHVRIAKEFVKFGERCFLRLLGDMRTVNYVVDITPDFEEVQYRVRPIDFDQQSYEGNLQVYRAHLFPDNRPVEDLVREHLNDQTILQYRAEEHLQMSRRAKVERNRLKAVLTVMNRTEVAPQENLLGLREALVERYGSHAFEACETMGALTATHLQQVLNLTPARR
;
A
#
# COMPACT_ATOMS: atom_id res chain seq x y z
N MET A 1 -5.23 17.18 35.95
CA MET A 1 -3.76 17.29 35.80
C MET A 1 -3.13 16.11 36.51
N SER A 2 -2.85 15.03 35.80
CA SER A 2 -2.05 13.91 36.29
C SER A 2 -0.98 13.64 35.24
N SER A 3 0.24 14.09 35.52
CA SER A 3 1.42 13.84 34.71
C SER A 3 1.79 12.37 34.81
N SER A 4 1.59 11.60 33.74
CA SER A 4 2.19 10.27 33.60
C SER A 4 3.69 10.42 33.41
N ALA A 5 4.45 10.26 34.47
CA ALA A 5 5.89 10.12 34.41
C ALA A 5 6.25 8.87 33.62
N SER A 6 6.87 9.04 32.47
CA SER A 6 7.44 7.93 31.68
C SER A 6 8.54 7.25 32.50
N GLN A 7 8.29 6.05 32.99
CA GLN A 7 9.31 5.24 33.67
C GLN A 7 10.48 4.98 32.73
N ALA A 8 11.69 5.30 33.18
CA ALA A 8 12.92 4.99 32.46
C ALA A 8 13.02 3.47 32.19
N PRO A 9 13.42 3.06 30.98
CA PRO A 9 13.48 1.65 30.62
C PRO A 9 14.46 0.87 31.48
N SER A 10 14.13 -0.34 31.88
CA SER A 10 14.98 -1.19 32.73
C SER A 10 16.32 -1.49 32.07
N PRO A 11 17.41 -1.68 32.84
CA PRO A 11 18.77 -1.96 32.32
C PRO A 11 18.81 -3.15 31.34
N THR A 12 17.95 -4.15 31.55
CA THR A 12 17.83 -5.32 30.67
C THR A 12 17.23 -4.98 29.30
N LYS A 13 16.25 -4.06 29.25
CA LYS A 13 15.67 -3.55 27.98
C LYS A 13 16.73 -2.75 27.20
N ILE A 14 17.48 -1.90 27.85
CA ILE A 14 18.57 -1.10 27.24
C ILE A 14 19.64 -2.02 26.64
N ARG A 15 20.04 -3.08 27.34
CA ARG A 15 21.02 -4.04 26.84
C ARG A 15 20.56 -4.84 25.65
N ARG A 16 19.27 -5.21 25.59
CA ARG A 16 18.65 -5.90 24.41
C ARG A 16 18.61 -4.99 23.19
N VAL A 17 18.22 -3.74 23.35
CA VAL A 17 18.19 -2.76 22.25
C VAL A 17 19.59 -2.50 21.69
N ARG A 18 20.63 -2.39 22.53
CA ARG A 18 22.02 -2.25 22.08
C ARG A 18 22.51 -3.42 21.21
N LYS A 19 22.12 -4.65 21.54
CA LYS A 19 22.47 -5.85 20.74
C LYS A 19 21.72 -5.92 19.39
N LEU A 20 20.56 -5.29 19.26
CA LEU A 20 19.77 -5.28 18.04
C LEU A 20 20.25 -4.21 17.03
N ARG A 21 20.84 -3.11 17.49
CA ARG A 21 21.25 -1.98 16.64
C ARG A 21 22.06 -2.40 15.40
N PRO A 22 23.14 -3.20 15.49
CA PRO A 22 23.92 -3.60 14.32
C PRO A 22 23.13 -4.48 13.33
N LYS A 23 22.14 -5.24 13.81
CA LYS A 23 21.26 -6.04 12.95
C LYS A 23 20.28 -5.15 12.20
N LEU A 24 19.74 -4.14 12.88
CA LEU A 24 18.80 -3.19 12.30
C LEU A 24 19.45 -2.31 11.22
N THR A 25 20.70 -1.87 11.40
CA THR A 25 21.43 -1.14 10.36
C THR A 25 21.73 -2.01 9.14
N LYS A 26 22.09 -3.28 9.33
CA LYS A 26 22.28 -4.23 8.22
C LYS A 26 21.00 -4.46 7.44
N ILE A 27 19.85 -4.61 8.12
CA ILE A 27 18.53 -4.76 7.50
C ILE A 27 18.22 -3.54 6.64
N TYR A 28 18.46 -2.34 7.15
CA TYR A 28 18.25 -1.11 6.39
C TYR A 28 19.14 -1.05 5.14
N ALA A 29 20.43 -1.41 5.27
CA ALA A 29 21.33 -1.47 4.13
C ALA A 29 20.84 -2.47 3.06
N MET A 30 20.35 -3.65 3.47
CA MET A 30 19.74 -4.60 2.55
C MET A 30 18.49 -4.04 1.85
N LEU A 31 17.67 -3.31 2.58
CA LEU A 31 16.40 -2.75 2.09
C LEU A 31 16.61 -1.62 1.07
N LYS A 32 17.56 -0.72 1.34
CA LYS A 32 17.76 0.53 0.57
C LYS A 32 18.92 0.51 -0.42
N ILE A 33 19.96 -0.28 -0.14
CA ILE A 33 21.24 -0.20 -0.85
C ILE A 33 21.52 -1.50 -1.63
N GLY A 34 20.51 -2.35 -1.81
CA GLY A 34 20.66 -3.60 -2.56
C GLY A 34 21.64 -4.59 -1.96
N GLY A 35 21.88 -4.51 -0.63
CA GLY A 35 22.75 -5.44 0.10
C GLY A 35 24.20 -5.02 0.21
N ASP A 36 24.59 -3.85 -0.26
CA ASP A 36 25.95 -3.32 0.00
C ASP A 36 26.10 -2.96 1.49
N LEU A 37 26.72 -3.87 2.23
CA LEU A 37 26.94 -3.73 3.65
C LEU A 37 28.12 -2.80 4.00
N SER A 38 28.94 -2.38 3.03
CA SER A 38 30.06 -1.44 3.27
C SER A 38 29.56 -0.09 3.80
N LEU A 39 28.39 0.33 3.35
CA LEU A 39 27.76 1.56 3.83
C LEU A 39 27.09 1.43 5.20
N ALA A 40 26.93 0.22 5.71
CA ALA A 40 26.31 -0.01 7.03
C ALA A 40 27.14 0.55 8.19
N GLU A 41 28.44 0.74 8.01
CA GLU A 41 29.35 1.31 9.02
C GLU A 41 29.01 2.77 9.36
N HIS A 42 28.45 3.50 8.40
CA HIS A 42 28.03 4.89 8.57
C HIS A 42 26.59 5.04 9.08
N LEU A 43 25.88 3.94 9.26
CA LEU A 43 24.48 3.94 9.69
C LEU A 43 24.36 3.69 11.19
N THR A 44 23.52 4.47 11.85
CA THR A 44 23.18 4.27 13.26
C THR A 44 21.68 4.25 13.46
N VAL A 45 21.23 3.39 14.39
CA VAL A 45 19.85 3.44 14.88
C VAL A 45 19.76 4.59 15.87
N GLU A 46 19.05 5.64 15.49
CA GLU A 46 18.83 6.81 16.35
C GLU A 46 17.69 6.54 17.33
N ARG A 47 16.54 6.05 16.81
CA ARG A 47 15.31 5.87 17.59
C ARG A 47 14.54 4.64 17.14
N ILE A 48 13.85 4.03 18.10
CA ILE A 48 12.90 2.93 17.89
C ILE A 48 11.61 3.35 18.59
N ASP A 49 10.53 3.55 17.79
CA ASP A 49 9.19 3.88 18.27
C ASP A 49 8.30 2.65 18.15
N PHE A 50 7.40 2.47 19.09
CA PHE A 50 6.36 1.46 19.03
C PHE A 50 5.02 2.13 18.74
N GLY A 51 4.35 1.71 17.68
CA GLY A 51 3.00 2.15 17.33
C GLY A 51 1.97 1.46 18.23
N GLU A 52 1.35 2.20 19.11
CA GLU A 52 0.31 1.68 20.01
C GLU A 52 -1.06 1.56 19.31
N PHE A 53 -1.24 2.30 18.22
CA PHE A 53 -2.48 2.39 17.46
C PHE A 53 -2.40 1.58 16.15
N GLY A 54 -3.57 1.10 15.72
CA GLY A 54 -3.71 0.29 14.50
C GLY A 54 -3.48 -1.21 14.73
N ASN A 55 -3.95 -2.01 13.77
CA ASN A 55 -3.94 -3.48 13.85
C ASN A 55 -2.53 -4.08 13.84
N SER A 56 -1.58 -3.45 13.15
CA SER A 56 -0.23 -3.99 12.95
C SER A 56 0.75 -3.69 14.08
N ARG A 57 0.47 -2.70 14.95
CA ARG A 57 1.34 -2.25 16.04
C ARG A 57 2.83 -2.26 15.64
N PRO A 58 3.24 -1.49 14.62
CA PRO A 58 4.56 -1.59 14.05
C PRO A 58 5.63 -1.00 14.97
N PHE A 59 6.86 -1.51 14.83
CA PHE A 59 8.01 -0.76 15.26
C PHE A 59 8.47 0.15 14.11
N ARG A 60 8.61 1.45 14.37
CA ARG A 60 9.22 2.41 13.46
C ARG A 60 10.67 2.63 13.88
N ILE A 61 11.58 2.36 12.96
CA ILE A 61 13.03 2.45 13.22
C ILE A 61 13.58 3.65 12.45
N ARG A 62 14.17 4.62 13.17
CA ARG A 62 14.89 5.74 12.58
C ARG A 62 16.35 5.39 12.43
N ILE A 63 16.84 5.45 11.20
CA ILE A 63 18.24 5.27 10.85
C ILE A 63 18.81 6.61 10.41
N THR A 64 19.99 6.94 10.92
CA THR A 64 20.72 8.15 10.55
C THR A 64 22.05 7.75 9.93
N ASN A 65 22.36 8.33 8.79
CA ASN A 65 23.65 8.22 8.14
C ASN A 65 24.58 9.28 8.75
N LEU A 66 25.60 8.82 9.47
CA LEU A 66 26.55 9.69 10.19
C LEU A 66 27.44 10.51 9.25
N PHE A 67 27.58 10.09 8.00
CA PHE A 67 28.41 10.79 7.03
C PHE A 67 27.75 12.08 6.50
N ASN A 68 26.46 12.05 6.22
CA ASN A 68 25.74 13.19 5.64
C ASN A 68 24.60 13.74 6.52
N GLY A 69 24.37 13.16 7.69
CA GLY A 69 23.33 13.59 8.63
C GLY A 69 21.89 13.24 8.21
N ASN A 70 21.70 12.60 7.06
CA ASN A 70 20.37 12.26 6.59
C ASN A 70 19.76 11.13 7.43
N SER A 71 18.46 11.26 7.73
CA SER A 71 17.70 10.26 8.46
C SER A 71 16.58 9.69 7.59
N ASP A 72 16.34 8.40 7.74
CA ASP A 72 15.24 7.70 7.08
C ASP A 72 14.58 6.73 8.07
N TYR A 73 13.43 6.18 7.68
CA TYR A 73 12.67 5.27 8.52
C TYR A 73 12.40 3.96 7.79
N TYR A 74 12.21 2.89 8.57
CA TYR A 74 11.57 1.68 8.13
C TYR A 74 10.67 1.12 9.23
N TYR A 75 9.76 0.23 8.83
CA TYR A 75 8.80 -0.38 9.74
C TYR A 75 9.06 -1.87 9.86
N VAL A 76 8.92 -2.37 11.08
CA VAL A 76 8.94 -3.81 11.38
C VAL A 76 7.54 -4.18 11.85
N LYS A 77 6.87 -5.08 11.12
CA LYS A 77 5.50 -5.52 11.32
C LYS A 77 5.43 -7.03 11.42
N HIS A 78 4.30 -7.56 11.87
CA HIS A 78 3.97 -8.95 11.69
C HIS A 78 3.65 -9.22 10.22
N ALA A 79 4.25 -10.25 9.64
CA ALA A 79 3.94 -10.69 8.27
C ALA A 79 2.64 -11.51 8.30
N ASP A 80 1.67 -11.12 7.49
CA ASP A 80 0.47 -11.88 7.18
C ASP A 80 0.26 -12.00 5.67
N ALA A 81 -0.65 -12.87 5.27
CA ALA A 81 -0.89 -13.17 3.86
C ALA A 81 -1.36 -11.93 3.09
N SER A 82 -2.31 -11.17 3.64
CA SER A 82 -2.85 -9.97 2.98
C SER A 82 -1.75 -8.95 2.70
N ARG A 83 -0.91 -8.60 3.70
CA ARG A 83 0.19 -7.65 3.51
C ARG A 83 1.18 -8.09 2.45
N LEU A 84 1.58 -9.36 2.49
CA LEU A 84 2.55 -9.88 1.53
C LEU A 84 2.01 -9.86 0.10
N PHE A 85 0.78 -10.33 -0.12
CA PHE A 85 0.16 -10.29 -1.43
C PHE A 85 -0.13 -8.85 -1.88
N GLY A 86 -0.50 -7.96 -0.96
CA GLY A 86 -0.70 -6.54 -1.24
C GLY A 86 0.57 -5.86 -1.73
N LEU A 87 1.70 -6.08 -1.07
CA LEU A 87 3.02 -5.56 -1.48
C LEU A 87 3.46 -6.12 -2.84
N GLU A 88 3.29 -7.43 -3.07
CA GLU A 88 3.62 -8.06 -4.35
C GLU A 88 2.74 -7.51 -5.50
N LEU A 89 1.43 -7.40 -5.29
CA LEU A 89 0.52 -6.85 -6.30
C LEU A 89 0.76 -5.35 -6.53
N GLU A 90 1.12 -4.57 -5.49
CA GLU A 90 1.55 -3.19 -5.65
C GLU A 90 2.78 -3.12 -6.55
N HIS A 91 3.79 -3.91 -6.27
CA HIS A 91 5.03 -3.92 -7.04
C HIS A 91 4.82 -4.28 -8.52
N ILE A 92 3.91 -5.23 -8.80
CA ILE A 92 3.65 -5.73 -10.15
C ILE A 92 2.74 -4.79 -10.94
N LEU A 93 1.66 -4.32 -10.34
CA LEU A 93 0.55 -3.67 -11.04
C LEU A 93 0.57 -2.14 -10.94
N SER A 94 1.25 -1.57 -9.93
CA SER A 94 1.32 -0.12 -9.69
C SER A 94 2.61 0.50 -10.24
N PRO A 95 2.66 1.81 -10.53
CA PRO A 95 3.90 2.51 -10.84
C PRO A 95 4.81 2.64 -9.61
N ASN A 96 4.27 2.41 -8.43
CA ASN A 96 4.97 2.59 -7.16
C ASN A 96 5.72 1.31 -6.80
N ARG A 97 6.98 1.44 -6.42
CA ARG A 97 7.74 0.33 -5.85
C ARG A 97 7.92 0.57 -4.36
N ILE A 98 7.77 -0.49 -3.59
CA ILE A 98 8.01 -0.48 -2.15
C ILE A 98 9.02 -1.58 -1.88
N ASN A 99 10.14 -1.22 -1.25
CA ASN A 99 11.11 -2.22 -0.84
C ASN A 99 10.67 -2.84 0.48
N TYR A 100 10.72 -4.16 0.54
CA TYR A 100 10.39 -4.91 1.75
C TYR A 100 11.23 -6.18 1.84
N LEU A 101 11.34 -6.70 3.05
CA LEU A 101 12.02 -7.96 3.37
C LEU A 101 11.12 -8.79 4.27
N VAL A 102 11.13 -10.10 4.06
CA VAL A 102 10.37 -11.06 4.87
C VAL A 102 11.29 -12.12 5.42
N ASN A 103 11.14 -12.42 6.72
CA ASN A 103 11.80 -13.55 7.35
C ASN A 103 10.86 -14.17 8.39
N GLY A 104 10.34 -15.36 8.09
CA GLY A 104 9.30 -16.00 8.90
C GLY A 104 8.08 -15.07 9.04
N ASN A 105 7.67 -14.81 10.27
CA ASN A 105 6.54 -13.94 10.59
C ASN A 105 6.91 -12.46 10.72
N THR A 106 8.08 -12.03 10.26
CA THR A 106 8.53 -10.65 10.32
C THR A 106 8.56 -10.04 8.94
N LEU A 107 7.85 -8.94 8.79
CA LEU A 107 7.84 -8.08 7.61
C LEU A 107 8.58 -6.78 7.94
N ILE A 108 9.44 -6.36 7.05
CA ILE A 108 10.17 -5.10 7.14
C ILE A 108 9.90 -4.32 5.87
N GLU A 109 9.34 -3.14 6.03
CA GLU A 109 8.94 -2.26 4.92
C GLU A 109 9.69 -0.93 5.00
N GLU A 110 10.07 -0.40 3.85
CA GLU A 110 10.58 0.96 3.80
C GLU A 110 9.50 1.98 4.13
N HIS A 111 9.93 3.12 4.63
CA HIS A 111 9.06 4.29 4.77
C HIS A 111 8.76 4.87 3.39
N ILE A 112 7.48 5.02 3.09
CA ILE A 112 7.02 5.67 1.88
C ILE A 112 6.94 7.18 2.17
N ALA A 113 7.81 7.95 1.53
CA ALA A 113 7.81 9.40 1.65
C ALA A 113 6.53 9.99 1.04
N GLY A 114 6.01 11.02 1.69
CA GLY A 114 4.82 11.74 1.26
C GLY A 114 4.09 12.38 2.43
N VAL A 115 3.11 13.21 2.13
CA VAL A 115 2.23 13.83 3.13
C VAL A 115 1.11 12.84 3.43
N PRO A 116 0.86 12.44 4.71
CA PRO A 116 -0.29 11.61 5.05
C PRO A 116 -1.60 12.19 4.51
N GLY A 117 -2.50 11.34 4.03
CA GLY A 117 -3.71 11.80 3.34
C GLY A 117 -4.60 12.73 4.19
N ASP A 118 -4.75 12.44 5.49
CA ASP A 118 -5.46 13.29 6.44
C ASP A 118 -4.80 14.67 6.61
N VAL A 119 -3.48 14.71 6.69
CA VAL A 119 -2.71 15.96 6.76
C VAL A 119 -2.79 16.71 5.43
N PHE A 120 -2.71 16.00 4.30
CA PHE A 120 -2.83 16.60 2.98
C PHE A 120 -4.19 17.29 2.80
N ILE A 121 -5.27 16.61 3.15
CA ILE A 121 -6.63 17.16 3.05
C ILE A 121 -6.82 18.37 3.96
N ARG A 122 -6.31 18.33 5.19
CA ARG A 122 -6.47 19.39 6.15
C ARG A 122 -5.63 20.63 5.84
N ASP A 123 -4.36 20.44 5.51
CA ASP A 123 -3.35 21.50 5.51
C ASP A 123 -2.90 21.92 4.11
N HIS A 124 -2.97 21.03 3.11
CA HIS A 124 -2.51 21.30 1.75
C HIS A 124 -3.65 21.57 0.77
N LEU A 125 -4.72 20.77 0.83
CA LEU A 125 -5.82 20.86 -0.13
C LEU A 125 -6.49 22.24 -0.20
N PRO A 126 -6.65 22.99 0.92
CA PRO A 126 -7.22 24.33 0.89
C PRO A 126 -6.32 25.39 0.26
N ASN A 127 -5.04 25.08 -0.02
CA ASN A 127 -4.13 26.05 -0.59
C ASN A 127 -4.47 26.29 -2.09
N PRO A 128 -4.75 27.56 -2.49
CA PRO A 128 -5.14 27.88 -3.87
C PRO A 128 -4.05 27.62 -4.91
N SER A 129 -2.79 27.42 -4.50
CA SER A 129 -1.69 27.03 -5.42
C SER A 129 -1.73 25.56 -5.80
N ILE A 130 -2.52 24.73 -5.13
CA ILE A 130 -2.68 23.32 -5.46
C ILE A 130 -3.52 23.15 -6.73
N ASN A 131 -3.06 22.33 -7.63
CA ASN A 131 -3.82 22.00 -8.83
C ASN A 131 -4.88 20.93 -8.52
N HIS A 132 -6.09 21.38 -8.21
CA HIS A 132 -7.22 20.52 -7.82
C HIS A 132 -7.60 19.51 -8.91
N VAL A 133 -7.52 19.89 -10.17
CA VAL A 133 -7.81 18.98 -11.31
C VAL A 133 -6.84 17.79 -11.31
N ARG A 134 -5.56 18.05 -11.05
CA ARG A 134 -4.55 16.98 -10.98
C ARG A 134 -4.76 16.06 -9.79
N ILE A 135 -5.12 16.62 -8.64
CA ILE A 135 -5.47 15.82 -7.45
C ILE A 135 -6.69 14.95 -7.75
N ALA A 136 -7.76 15.52 -8.30
CA ALA A 136 -8.95 14.78 -8.67
C ALA A 136 -8.65 13.63 -9.65
N LYS A 137 -7.87 13.90 -10.69
CA LYS A 137 -7.40 12.89 -11.66
C LYS A 137 -6.60 11.77 -10.98
N GLU A 138 -5.64 12.12 -10.12
CA GLU A 138 -4.80 11.12 -9.44
C GLU A 138 -5.61 10.30 -8.45
N PHE A 139 -6.58 10.90 -7.77
CA PHE A 139 -7.46 10.17 -6.85
C PHE A 139 -8.35 9.15 -7.57
N VAL A 140 -8.91 9.49 -8.73
CA VAL A 140 -9.64 8.54 -9.57
C VAL A 140 -8.74 7.36 -9.97
N LYS A 141 -7.51 7.64 -10.41
CA LYS A 141 -6.54 6.59 -10.79
C LYS A 141 -6.12 5.74 -9.60
N PHE A 142 -5.88 6.36 -8.45
CA PHE A 142 -5.57 5.66 -7.21
C PHE A 142 -6.70 4.71 -6.79
N GLY A 143 -7.95 5.21 -6.74
CA GLY A 143 -9.11 4.41 -6.40
C GLY A 143 -9.30 3.22 -7.34
N GLU A 144 -9.04 3.42 -8.63
CA GLU A 144 -9.12 2.35 -9.62
C GLU A 144 -8.02 1.29 -9.43
N ARG A 145 -6.77 1.71 -9.18
CA ARG A 145 -5.67 0.79 -8.84
C ARG A 145 -5.99 -0.08 -7.62
N CYS A 146 -6.55 0.51 -6.58
CA CYS A 146 -6.93 -0.22 -5.37
C CYS A 146 -8.09 -1.19 -5.64
N PHE A 147 -9.13 -0.73 -6.32
CA PHE A 147 -10.29 -1.54 -6.66
C PHE A 147 -9.93 -2.78 -7.51
N LEU A 148 -9.15 -2.59 -8.56
CA LEU A 148 -8.81 -3.67 -9.49
C LEU A 148 -8.04 -4.81 -8.85
N ARG A 149 -7.18 -4.52 -7.91
CA ARG A 149 -6.40 -5.54 -7.18
C ARG A 149 -7.04 -5.96 -5.86
N LEU A 150 -8.21 -5.43 -5.53
CA LEU A 150 -8.93 -5.67 -4.28
C LEU A 150 -8.10 -5.29 -3.04
N LEU A 151 -7.50 -4.09 -3.05
CA LEU A 151 -6.89 -3.48 -1.87
C LEU A 151 -7.92 -2.58 -1.19
N GLY A 152 -8.36 -2.97 0.00
CA GLY A 152 -9.39 -2.30 0.78
C GLY A 152 -8.85 -1.27 1.77
N ASP A 153 -9.80 -0.64 2.47
CA ASP A 153 -9.58 0.29 3.60
C ASP A 153 -8.68 1.50 3.27
N MET A 154 -8.81 2.05 2.05
CA MET A 154 -8.05 3.22 1.65
C MET A 154 -8.63 4.51 2.21
N ARG A 155 -8.69 4.60 3.55
CA ARG A 155 -8.95 5.84 4.30
C ARG A 155 -7.73 6.76 4.26
N THR A 156 -7.94 8.01 4.62
CA THR A 156 -6.89 9.06 4.56
C THR A 156 -5.61 8.73 5.34
N VAL A 157 -5.71 7.90 6.37
CA VAL A 157 -4.56 7.45 7.18
C VAL A 157 -3.78 6.29 6.55
N ASN A 158 -4.34 5.65 5.51
CA ASN A 158 -3.76 4.46 4.88
C ASN A 158 -3.10 4.76 3.51
N TYR A 159 -2.96 6.04 3.17
CA TYR A 159 -2.19 6.47 2.01
C TYR A 159 -1.42 7.77 2.28
N VAL A 160 -0.45 8.05 1.44
CA VAL A 160 0.28 9.32 1.41
C VAL A 160 0.15 9.97 0.03
N VAL A 161 0.26 11.29 0.00
CA VAL A 161 0.36 12.08 -1.23
C VAL A 161 1.82 12.48 -1.41
N ASP A 162 2.47 11.92 -2.42
CA ASP A 162 3.79 12.32 -2.87
C ASP A 162 3.67 13.56 -3.74
N ILE A 163 4.33 14.62 -3.35
CA ILE A 163 4.31 15.93 -4.01
C ILE A 163 5.70 16.16 -4.59
N THR A 164 5.83 15.98 -5.88
CA THR A 164 7.12 16.13 -6.56
C THR A 164 7.10 17.39 -7.43
N PRO A 165 7.91 18.42 -7.10
CA PRO A 165 8.12 19.56 -7.99
C PRO A 165 8.76 19.11 -9.31
N ASP A 166 8.20 19.57 -10.42
CA ASP A 166 8.75 19.44 -11.77
C ASP A 166 9.00 20.83 -12.37
N PHE A 167 9.69 20.93 -13.48
CA PHE A 167 10.12 22.21 -14.06
C PHE A 167 8.96 23.20 -14.30
N GLU A 168 7.83 22.73 -14.77
CA GLU A 168 6.68 23.57 -15.11
C GLU A 168 5.51 23.40 -14.13
N GLU A 169 5.48 22.29 -13.39
CA GLU A 169 4.28 21.90 -12.64
C GLU A 169 4.61 20.99 -11.45
N VAL A 170 3.69 20.89 -10.53
CA VAL A 170 3.77 19.95 -9.41
C VAL A 170 3.05 18.65 -9.78
N GLN A 171 3.74 17.53 -9.62
CA GLN A 171 3.18 16.19 -9.78
C GLN A 171 2.67 15.69 -8.42
N TYR A 172 1.48 15.11 -8.44
CA TYR A 172 0.87 14.48 -7.26
C TYR A 172 0.72 13.00 -7.53
N ARG A 173 1.09 12.17 -6.55
CA ARG A 173 0.91 10.72 -6.63
C ARG A 173 0.38 10.21 -5.30
N VAL A 174 -0.78 9.56 -5.34
CA VAL A 174 -1.35 8.91 -4.15
C VAL A 174 -0.82 7.48 -4.06
N ARG A 175 -0.22 7.14 -2.92
CA ARG A 175 0.44 5.86 -2.68
C ARG A 175 -0.13 5.21 -1.42
N PRO A 176 -0.63 3.96 -1.48
CA PRO A 176 -1.05 3.24 -0.28
C PRO A 176 0.16 2.92 0.60
N ILE A 177 -0.06 2.86 1.91
CA ILE A 177 0.96 2.55 2.92
C ILE A 177 0.55 1.42 3.87
N ASP A 178 -0.70 0.96 3.78
CA ASP A 178 -1.16 -0.22 4.50
C ASP A 178 -1.80 -1.23 3.54
N PHE A 179 -1.47 -2.51 3.72
CA PHE A 179 -1.84 -3.60 2.83
C PHE A 179 -2.57 -4.73 3.58
N ASP A 180 -2.99 -4.52 4.82
CA ASP A 180 -3.63 -5.55 5.63
C ASP A 180 -5.04 -5.94 5.14
N GLN A 181 -5.64 -5.11 4.30
CA GLN A 181 -6.94 -5.35 3.68
C GLN A 181 -6.86 -5.80 2.21
N GLN A 182 -5.71 -6.33 1.79
CA GLN A 182 -5.58 -6.90 0.45
C GLN A 182 -6.41 -8.18 0.34
N SER A 183 -7.49 -8.15 -0.46
CA SER A 183 -8.38 -9.29 -0.72
C SER A 183 -8.88 -9.98 0.57
N TYR A 184 -9.19 -9.17 1.58
CA TYR A 184 -9.58 -9.68 2.89
C TYR A 184 -11.08 -9.57 3.14
N GLU A 185 -11.70 -8.43 2.82
CA GLU A 185 -13.08 -8.13 3.14
C GLU A 185 -14.09 -8.75 2.18
N GLY A 186 -15.25 -9.14 2.71
CA GLY A 186 -16.36 -9.66 1.91
C GLY A 186 -17.21 -8.58 1.23
N ASN A 187 -17.13 -7.35 1.72
CA ASN A 187 -17.89 -6.22 1.18
C ASN A 187 -17.09 -5.51 0.08
N LEU A 188 -17.61 -5.55 -1.16
CA LEU A 188 -16.97 -4.91 -2.31
C LEU A 188 -16.78 -3.39 -2.16
N GLN A 189 -17.57 -2.72 -1.32
CA GLN A 189 -17.46 -1.28 -1.12
C GLN A 189 -16.17 -0.87 -0.40
N VAL A 190 -15.62 -1.75 0.44
CA VAL A 190 -14.35 -1.50 1.15
C VAL A 190 -13.17 -1.29 0.20
N TYR A 191 -13.25 -1.81 -1.01
CA TYR A 191 -12.22 -1.65 -2.04
C TYR A 191 -12.36 -0.36 -2.88
N ARG A 192 -13.32 0.50 -2.52
CA ARG A 192 -13.59 1.76 -3.22
C ARG A 192 -13.18 2.95 -2.36
N ALA A 193 -12.00 3.49 -2.61
CA ALA A 193 -11.45 4.61 -1.84
C ALA A 193 -12.39 5.82 -1.74
N HIS A 194 -13.15 6.12 -2.80
CA HIS A 194 -14.08 7.24 -2.83
C HIS A 194 -15.31 7.09 -1.94
N LEU A 195 -15.61 5.89 -1.41
CA LEU A 195 -16.75 5.67 -0.52
C LEU A 195 -16.43 5.93 0.96
N PHE A 196 -15.15 6.10 1.31
CA PHE A 196 -14.79 6.44 2.68
C PHE A 196 -15.10 7.91 3.00
N PRO A 197 -15.83 8.19 4.11
CA PRO A 197 -16.27 9.56 4.44
C PRO A 197 -15.13 10.57 4.61
N ASP A 198 -13.98 10.14 5.08
CA ASP A 198 -12.80 10.98 5.27
C ASP A 198 -12.12 11.39 3.95
N ASN A 199 -12.39 10.68 2.85
CA ASN A 199 -11.97 11.05 1.49
C ASN A 199 -12.91 12.06 0.81
N ARG A 200 -14.03 12.40 1.45
CA ARG A 200 -15.06 13.27 0.84
C ARG A 200 -14.53 14.58 0.27
N PRO A 201 -13.60 15.30 0.93
CA PRO A 201 -13.07 16.55 0.35
C PRO A 201 -12.38 16.36 -1.00
N VAL A 202 -11.69 15.24 -1.22
CA VAL A 202 -11.07 14.93 -2.51
C VAL A 202 -12.11 14.43 -3.52
N GLU A 203 -13.11 13.68 -3.07
CA GLU A 203 -14.22 13.23 -3.92
C GLU A 203 -15.08 14.42 -4.39
N ASP A 204 -15.26 15.44 -3.56
CA ASP A 204 -15.94 16.67 -3.94
C ASP A 204 -15.17 17.40 -5.06
N LEU A 205 -13.83 17.42 -5.04
CA LEU A 205 -13.03 17.92 -6.15
C LEU A 205 -13.21 17.09 -7.44
N VAL A 206 -13.33 15.76 -7.31
CA VAL A 206 -13.61 14.89 -8.47
C VAL A 206 -14.92 15.32 -9.11
N ARG A 207 -15.98 15.55 -8.32
CA ARG A 207 -17.31 15.96 -8.82
C ARG A 207 -17.32 17.38 -9.40
N GLU A 208 -16.54 18.29 -8.83
CA GLU A 208 -16.43 19.67 -9.26
C GLU A 208 -15.68 19.83 -10.58
N HIS A 209 -14.60 19.08 -10.75
CA HIS A 209 -13.63 19.30 -11.84
C HIS A 209 -13.68 18.26 -12.95
N LEU A 210 -14.31 17.09 -12.73
CA LEU A 210 -14.34 16.01 -13.72
C LEU A 210 -15.78 15.64 -14.06
N ASN A 211 -16.05 15.43 -15.34
CA ASN A 211 -17.30 14.83 -15.79
C ASN A 211 -17.16 13.30 -15.93
N ASP A 212 -18.28 12.60 -16.08
CA ASP A 212 -18.33 11.13 -16.17
C ASP A 212 -17.45 10.58 -17.29
N GLN A 213 -17.43 11.25 -18.44
CA GLN A 213 -16.61 10.84 -19.59
C GLN A 213 -15.11 10.92 -19.24
N THR A 214 -14.67 11.98 -18.57
CA THR A 214 -13.28 12.16 -18.14
C THR A 214 -12.90 11.13 -17.08
N ILE A 215 -13.80 10.85 -16.12
CA ILE A 215 -13.60 9.79 -15.12
C ILE A 215 -13.42 8.43 -15.79
N LEU A 216 -14.29 8.07 -16.73
CA LEU A 216 -14.19 6.83 -17.49
C LEU A 216 -12.88 6.75 -18.29
N GLN A 217 -12.46 7.86 -18.90
CA GLN A 217 -11.18 7.94 -19.60
C GLN A 217 -10.00 7.64 -18.64
N TYR A 218 -9.93 8.28 -17.47
CA TYR A 218 -8.84 8.06 -16.51
C TYR A 218 -8.82 6.64 -15.96
N ARG A 219 -9.99 6.02 -15.75
CA ARG A 219 -10.09 4.60 -15.40
C ARG A 219 -9.54 3.71 -16.52
N ALA A 220 -9.95 3.96 -17.77
CA ALA A 220 -9.46 3.20 -18.91
C ALA A 220 -7.95 3.34 -19.13
N GLU A 221 -7.39 4.54 -18.93
CA GLU A 221 -5.94 4.78 -18.94
C GLU A 221 -5.22 3.94 -17.88
N GLU A 222 -5.77 3.87 -16.65
CA GLU A 222 -5.17 3.10 -15.57
C GLU A 222 -5.26 1.58 -15.83
N HIS A 223 -6.41 1.09 -16.34
CA HIS A 223 -6.54 -0.31 -16.78
C HIS A 223 -5.48 -0.67 -17.83
N LEU A 224 -5.27 0.19 -18.83
CA LEU A 224 -4.25 -0.03 -19.84
C LEU A 224 -2.83 -0.09 -19.24
N GLN A 225 -2.51 0.80 -18.31
CA GLN A 225 -1.20 0.83 -17.65
C GLN A 225 -0.99 -0.42 -16.78
N MET A 226 -2.00 -0.80 -15.99
CA MET A 226 -1.94 -2.03 -15.17
C MET A 226 -1.82 -3.28 -16.07
N SER A 227 -2.57 -3.35 -17.18
CA SER A 227 -2.48 -4.45 -18.14
C SER A 227 -1.08 -4.57 -18.77
N ARG A 228 -0.46 -3.43 -19.13
CA ARG A 228 0.92 -3.41 -19.65
C ARG A 228 1.92 -3.94 -18.61
N ARG A 229 1.83 -3.50 -17.36
CA ARG A 229 2.69 -3.98 -16.27
C ARG A 229 2.47 -5.47 -16.00
N ALA A 230 1.22 -5.91 -15.94
CA ALA A 230 0.87 -7.32 -15.78
C ALA A 230 1.47 -8.21 -16.89
N LYS A 231 1.53 -7.71 -18.13
CA LYS A 231 2.15 -8.43 -19.26
C LYS A 231 3.67 -8.49 -19.14
N VAL A 232 4.31 -7.42 -18.71
CA VAL A 232 5.77 -7.37 -18.48
C VAL A 232 6.14 -8.34 -17.35
N GLU A 233 5.43 -8.29 -16.22
CA GLU A 233 5.69 -9.09 -15.03
C GLU A 233 4.86 -10.39 -14.98
N ARG A 234 4.43 -10.91 -16.12
CA ARG A 234 3.46 -12.02 -16.20
C ARG A 234 3.84 -13.26 -15.40
N ASN A 235 5.12 -13.61 -15.39
CA ASN A 235 5.59 -14.80 -14.69
C ASN A 235 5.53 -14.61 -13.17
N ARG A 236 5.92 -13.43 -12.69
CA ARG A 236 5.82 -13.06 -11.28
C ARG A 236 4.36 -12.98 -10.85
N LEU A 237 3.50 -12.30 -11.61
CA LEU A 237 2.08 -12.22 -11.34
C LEU A 237 1.43 -13.60 -11.26
N LYS A 238 1.74 -14.50 -12.21
CA LYS A 238 1.27 -15.88 -12.19
C LYS A 238 1.72 -16.63 -10.95
N ALA A 239 2.99 -16.48 -10.54
CA ALA A 239 3.52 -17.13 -9.35
C ALA A 239 2.81 -16.63 -8.08
N VAL A 240 2.65 -15.30 -7.93
CA VAL A 240 1.95 -14.68 -6.80
C VAL A 240 0.51 -15.17 -6.70
N LEU A 241 -0.26 -15.10 -7.79
CA LEU A 241 -1.66 -15.55 -7.82
C LEU A 241 -1.79 -17.07 -7.58
N THR A 242 -0.82 -17.87 -8.03
CA THR A 242 -0.80 -19.30 -7.76
C THR A 242 -0.60 -19.61 -6.27
N VAL A 243 0.30 -18.89 -5.60
CA VAL A 243 0.50 -19.04 -4.14
C VAL A 243 -0.70 -18.51 -3.39
N MET A 244 -1.22 -17.34 -3.77
CA MET A 244 -2.41 -16.74 -3.16
C MET A 244 -3.64 -17.66 -3.24
N ASN A 245 -3.79 -18.39 -4.35
CA ASN A 245 -4.88 -19.36 -4.53
C ASN A 245 -4.78 -20.60 -3.61
N ARG A 246 -3.62 -20.84 -3.02
CA ARG A 246 -3.39 -21.96 -2.08
C ARG A 246 -3.30 -21.50 -0.63
N THR A 247 -3.44 -20.21 -0.39
CA THR A 247 -3.29 -19.58 0.93
C THR A 247 -4.66 -19.12 1.42
N GLU A 248 -4.99 -19.41 2.65
CA GLU A 248 -6.14 -18.82 3.32
C GLU A 248 -5.80 -17.34 3.63
N VAL A 249 -6.44 -16.42 2.90
CA VAL A 249 -6.22 -14.97 3.05
C VAL A 249 -7.27 -14.35 3.98
N ALA A 250 -8.50 -14.85 3.91
CA ALA A 250 -9.64 -14.32 4.66
C ALA A 250 -10.59 -15.44 5.09
N PRO A 251 -11.47 -15.20 6.09
CA PRO A 251 -12.51 -16.12 6.47
C PRO A 251 -13.44 -16.48 5.31
N GLN A 252 -14.02 -17.68 5.36
CA GLN A 252 -14.90 -18.20 4.31
C GLN A 252 -16.14 -17.31 4.08
N GLU A 253 -16.68 -16.68 5.10
CA GLU A 253 -17.80 -15.73 4.99
C GLU A 253 -17.46 -14.52 4.12
N ASN A 254 -16.23 -14.00 4.25
CA ASN A 254 -15.74 -12.87 3.43
C ASN A 254 -15.57 -13.30 1.96
N LEU A 255 -15.07 -14.51 1.73
CA LEU A 255 -14.97 -15.07 0.38
C LEU A 255 -16.35 -15.15 -0.28
N LEU A 256 -17.35 -15.67 0.41
CA LEU A 256 -18.70 -15.82 -0.11
C LEU A 256 -19.32 -14.46 -0.43
N GLY A 257 -19.25 -13.51 0.50
CA GLY A 257 -19.79 -12.17 0.32
C GLY A 257 -19.15 -11.42 -0.87
N LEU A 258 -17.80 -11.48 -0.97
CA LEU A 258 -17.10 -10.84 -2.10
C LEU A 258 -17.43 -11.51 -3.45
N ARG A 259 -17.54 -12.83 -3.47
CA ARG A 259 -17.93 -13.59 -4.66
C ARG A 259 -19.29 -13.17 -5.19
N GLU A 260 -20.30 -13.14 -4.32
CA GLU A 260 -21.65 -12.73 -4.66
C GLU A 260 -21.67 -11.29 -5.19
N ALA A 261 -21.00 -10.37 -4.53
CA ALA A 261 -20.91 -8.97 -4.95
C ALA A 261 -20.19 -8.79 -6.31
N LEU A 262 -19.19 -9.62 -6.62
CA LEU A 262 -18.53 -9.59 -7.93
C LEU A 262 -19.38 -10.22 -9.03
N VAL A 263 -20.12 -11.31 -8.74
CA VAL A 263 -21.12 -11.86 -9.68
C VAL A 263 -22.19 -10.83 -10.01
N GLU A 264 -22.78 -10.19 -9.00
CA GLU A 264 -23.80 -9.14 -9.19
C GLU A 264 -23.25 -7.99 -10.03
N ARG A 265 -22.06 -7.51 -9.72
CA ARG A 265 -21.45 -6.37 -10.41
C ARG A 265 -21.14 -6.61 -11.88
N TYR A 266 -20.67 -7.79 -12.24
CA TYR A 266 -20.16 -8.09 -13.58
C TYR A 266 -21.10 -8.98 -14.41
N GLY A 267 -22.12 -9.58 -13.79
CA GLY A 267 -22.98 -10.56 -14.45
C GLY A 267 -22.20 -11.78 -14.96
N SER A 268 -21.06 -12.11 -14.33
CA SER A 268 -20.14 -13.13 -14.83
C SER A 268 -20.11 -14.35 -13.92
N HIS A 269 -20.52 -15.49 -14.44
CA HIS A 269 -20.48 -16.78 -13.73
C HIS A 269 -19.04 -17.29 -13.46
N ALA A 270 -18.01 -16.66 -14.04
CA ALA A 270 -16.62 -17.01 -13.77
C ALA A 270 -16.23 -16.86 -12.29
N PHE A 271 -16.90 -15.97 -11.56
CA PHE A 271 -16.67 -15.78 -10.13
C PHE A 271 -17.29 -16.89 -9.27
N GLU A 272 -18.36 -17.54 -9.71
CA GLU A 272 -19.03 -18.61 -8.96
C GLU A 272 -18.13 -19.81 -8.70
N ALA A 273 -17.22 -20.11 -9.63
CA ALA A 273 -16.25 -21.18 -9.51
C ALA A 273 -15.03 -20.83 -8.62
N CYS A 274 -14.96 -19.62 -8.07
CA CYS A 274 -13.84 -19.21 -7.24
C CYS A 274 -14.04 -19.69 -5.79
N GLU A 275 -13.13 -20.56 -5.34
CA GLU A 275 -13.14 -21.15 -4.01
C GLU A 275 -12.16 -20.50 -3.02
N THR A 276 -11.39 -19.49 -3.49
CA THR A 276 -10.39 -18.78 -2.67
C THR A 276 -10.35 -17.30 -3.03
N MET A 277 -9.88 -16.45 -2.11
CA MET A 277 -9.63 -15.04 -2.37
C MET A 277 -8.62 -14.84 -3.52
N GLY A 278 -7.62 -15.71 -3.63
CA GLY A 278 -6.67 -15.70 -4.73
C GLY A 278 -7.33 -15.96 -6.10
N ALA A 279 -8.28 -16.90 -6.17
CA ALA A 279 -9.06 -17.17 -7.38
C ALA A 279 -9.94 -15.96 -7.74
N LEU A 280 -10.63 -15.35 -6.75
CA LEU A 280 -11.41 -14.14 -6.98
C LEU A 280 -10.56 -12.99 -7.51
N THR A 281 -9.41 -12.73 -6.89
CA THR A 281 -8.48 -11.67 -7.33
C THR A 281 -7.97 -11.93 -8.75
N ALA A 282 -7.60 -13.17 -9.07
CA ALA A 282 -7.15 -13.55 -10.41
C ALA A 282 -8.24 -13.36 -11.46
N THR A 283 -9.46 -13.84 -11.17
CA THR A 283 -10.62 -13.71 -12.06
C THR A 283 -11.00 -12.24 -12.26
N HIS A 284 -10.97 -11.44 -11.19
CA HIS A 284 -11.26 -10.00 -11.27
C HIS A 284 -10.24 -9.26 -12.15
N LEU A 285 -8.94 -9.51 -11.94
CA LEU A 285 -7.89 -8.94 -12.79
C LEU A 285 -8.02 -9.39 -14.26
N GLN A 286 -8.36 -10.65 -14.51
CA GLN A 286 -8.59 -11.15 -15.87
C GLN A 286 -9.79 -10.47 -16.53
N GLN A 287 -10.90 -10.36 -15.82
CA GLN A 287 -12.14 -9.75 -16.30
C GLN A 287 -11.93 -8.29 -16.72
N VAL A 288 -11.24 -7.50 -15.89
CA VAL A 288 -11.11 -6.04 -16.09
C VAL A 288 -9.93 -5.67 -16.97
N LEU A 289 -8.79 -6.34 -16.83
CA LEU A 289 -7.58 -6.02 -17.58
C LEU A 289 -7.48 -6.78 -18.93
N ASN A 290 -8.47 -7.59 -19.28
CA ASN A 290 -8.46 -8.44 -20.50
C ASN A 290 -7.15 -9.26 -20.60
N LEU A 291 -6.71 -9.81 -19.48
CA LEU A 291 -5.54 -10.68 -19.46
C LEU A 291 -5.93 -12.04 -20.02
N THR A 292 -5.27 -12.47 -21.09
CA THR A 292 -5.48 -13.81 -21.65
C THR A 292 -5.08 -14.85 -20.61
N PRO A 293 -5.97 -15.85 -20.29
CA PRO A 293 -5.61 -16.92 -19.40
C PRO A 293 -4.31 -17.60 -19.87
N ALA A 294 -3.39 -17.86 -18.95
CA ALA A 294 -2.20 -18.62 -19.30
C ALA A 294 -2.64 -19.99 -19.85
N ARG A 295 -2.34 -20.30 -21.11
CA ARG A 295 -2.55 -21.65 -21.66
C ARG A 295 -1.92 -22.65 -20.71
N ARG A 296 -2.72 -23.64 -20.28
CA ARG A 296 -2.29 -24.73 -19.40
C ARG A 296 -1.19 -25.56 -20.07
#